data_6a836dd70120896e816d4a24fcb0591a
#
_entry.id   6a836dd70120896e816d4a24fcb0591a
#
_cell.length_a   1.000
_cell.length_b   1.000
_cell.length_c   1.000
_cell.angle_alpha   90.00
_cell.angle_beta   90.00
_cell.angle_gamma   90.00
#
_symmetry.space_group_name_H-M   'P 1'
#
loop_
_entity.id
_entity.type
_entity.pdbx_description
1 polymer ?
#
loop_
_entity_poly.entity_id
_entity_poly.type
_entity_poly.pdbx_seq_one_letter_code
_entity_poly.pdbx_strand_id
1 'polypeptide(L)'
;MSAVKDAPVLVVMAAGMGSRFGGLKQIEDVDGRGHALIDYAVYDAALAGFEEVVFIIRSEIAEEFKKTVGDRIAAKLPVKYVYQSLDMIPEGSEVPEGRAKPWGTTHAIWCCRDVLKGRSFLTVNADDFYGREAFIDAAEFLKSDGPDNEYGIIGYNVIGTLNEKFTVSRGICSVDENSYLKRIDERKEIKFEAGRGYFTLDGGVTYTLIPADSVASMNLWAFRPAFMEDLVVNYESRLRAGIKNNPLKFEETLSDSVQNIIERRACTVKVINTAAKWIGMTYREDIPQVREALDELTARGVYPEGRW
;
A
#
# COMPACT_ATOMS: atom_id res chain seq x y z
N MET A 1 9.04 7.54 32.36
CA MET A 1 9.98 7.64 31.25
C MET A 1 9.31 6.89 30.10
N SER A 2 8.85 7.59 29.06
CA SER A 2 8.33 6.96 27.83
C SER A 2 9.48 6.12 27.25
N ALA A 3 9.24 4.83 27.03
CA ALA A 3 10.18 4.01 26.27
C ALA A 3 10.39 4.67 24.92
N VAL A 4 11.64 4.85 24.49
CA VAL A 4 11.93 5.31 23.14
C VAL A 4 11.31 4.26 22.21
N LYS A 5 10.27 4.64 21.46
CA LYS A 5 9.68 3.75 20.47
C LYS A 5 10.72 3.48 19.39
N ASP A 6 10.92 2.22 19.03
CA ASP A 6 11.78 1.86 17.90
C ASP A 6 11.29 2.57 16.62
N ALA A 7 12.22 2.94 15.75
CA ALA A 7 11.89 3.55 14.49
C ALA A 7 10.97 2.63 13.67
N PRO A 8 9.92 3.18 13.04
CA PRO A 8 8.99 2.38 12.25
C PRO A 8 9.66 1.77 11.02
N VAL A 9 9.12 0.65 10.55
CA VAL A 9 9.57 -0.08 9.35
C VAL A 9 8.77 0.35 8.14
N LEU A 10 9.45 0.58 7.01
CA LEU A 10 8.75 0.68 5.72
C LEU A 10 8.58 -0.73 5.13
N VAL A 11 7.35 -1.10 4.82
CA VAL A 11 7.01 -2.38 4.17
C VAL A 11 6.52 -2.12 2.76
N VAL A 12 7.29 -2.58 1.77
CA VAL A 12 7.01 -2.38 0.35
C VAL A 12 6.42 -3.65 -0.24
N MET A 13 5.18 -3.60 -0.69
CA MET A 13 4.47 -4.72 -1.31
C MET A 13 4.81 -4.79 -2.81
N ALA A 14 5.81 -5.59 -3.15
CA ALA A 14 6.34 -5.75 -4.51
C ALA A 14 6.12 -7.14 -5.11
N ALA A 15 5.26 -7.97 -4.51
CA ALA A 15 4.96 -9.33 -5.00
C ALA A 15 3.87 -9.38 -6.10
N GLY A 16 3.28 -8.24 -6.47
CA GLY A 16 2.26 -8.15 -7.50
C GLY A 16 2.75 -8.61 -8.88
N MET A 17 1.87 -9.26 -9.66
CA MET A 17 2.24 -9.82 -10.97
C MET A 17 2.32 -8.79 -12.11
N GLY A 18 1.79 -7.58 -11.93
CA GLY A 18 1.85 -6.51 -12.94
C GLY A 18 1.30 -6.89 -14.33
N SER A 19 0.31 -7.79 -14.39
CA SER A 19 -0.14 -8.43 -15.64
C SER A 19 -0.56 -7.45 -16.75
N ARG A 20 -1.03 -6.26 -16.39
CA ARG A 20 -1.44 -5.20 -17.33
C ARG A 20 -0.25 -4.38 -17.85
N PHE A 21 0.86 -4.39 -17.15
CA PHE A 21 2.06 -3.61 -17.48
C PHE A 21 2.96 -4.32 -18.50
N GLY A 22 2.89 -5.65 -18.58
CA GLY A 22 3.68 -6.46 -19.51
C GLY A 22 5.15 -6.64 -19.10
N GLY A 23 5.48 -6.50 -17.81
CA GLY A 23 6.84 -6.67 -17.27
C GLY A 23 6.87 -6.49 -15.76
N LEU A 24 8.09 -6.43 -15.20
CA LEU A 24 8.31 -6.18 -13.77
C LEU A 24 8.15 -4.68 -13.45
N LYS A 25 6.91 -4.26 -13.30
CA LYS A 25 6.52 -2.88 -13.02
C LYS A 25 7.26 -2.26 -11.83
N GLN A 26 7.55 -3.09 -10.81
CA GLN A 26 8.17 -2.68 -9.55
C GLN A 26 9.61 -2.18 -9.69
N ILE A 27 10.28 -2.53 -10.81
CA ILE A 27 11.67 -2.15 -11.07
C ILE A 27 11.84 -1.30 -12.33
N GLU A 28 10.73 -0.85 -12.92
CA GLU A 28 10.74 -0.04 -14.14
C GLU A 28 11.38 1.33 -13.88
N ASP A 29 12.27 1.75 -14.77
CA ASP A 29 12.90 3.07 -14.74
C ASP A 29 11.88 4.14 -15.11
N VAL A 30 11.41 4.89 -14.12
CA VAL A 30 10.37 5.90 -14.31
C VAL A 30 10.91 7.29 -14.63
N ASP A 31 12.19 7.56 -14.35
CA ASP A 31 12.78 8.90 -14.48
C ASP A 31 13.91 9.01 -15.52
N GLY A 32 14.28 7.88 -16.19
CA GLY A 32 15.37 7.83 -17.14
C GLY A 32 16.77 7.89 -16.51
N ARG A 33 16.85 7.84 -15.18
CA ARG A 33 18.09 7.86 -14.39
C ARG A 33 18.34 6.52 -13.69
N GLY A 34 17.41 5.57 -13.88
CA GLY A 34 17.43 4.21 -13.33
C GLY A 34 16.77 4.09 -11.96
N HIS A 35 15.85 5.01 -11.61
CA HIS A 35 15.04 4.90 -10.39
C HIS A 35 13.66 4.34 -10.71
N ALA A 36 13.19 3.42 -9.85
CA ALA A 36 11.80 2.98 -9.81
C ALA A 36 11.01 3.86 -8.81
N LEU A 37 9.67 3.76 -8.80
CA LEU A 37 8.84 4.46 -7.81
C LEU A 37 9.20 4.07 -6.37
N ILE A 38 9.68 2.86 -6.16
CA ILE A 38 10.18 2.39 -4.86
C ILE A 38 11.32 3.28 -4.33
N ASP A 39 12.22 3.74 -5.17
CA ASP A 39 13.35 4.58 -4.74
C ASP A 39 12.85 5.88 -4.11
N TYR A 40 11.84 6.50 -4.69
CA TYR A 40 11.21 7.71 -4.15
C TYR A 40 10.49 7.44 -2.83
N ALA A 41 9.76 6.33 -2.74
CA ALA A 41 9.09 5.92 -1.50
C ALA A 41 10.09 5.69 -0.36
N VAL A 42 11.19 4.99 -0.64
CA VAL A 42 12.24 4.72 0.37
C VAL A 42 12.98 6.00 0.75
N TYR A 43 13.26 6.88 -0.22
CA TYR A 43 13.90 8.17 0.05
C TYR A 43 13.07 9.03 0.99
N ASP A 44 11.77 9.20 0.70
CA ASP A 44 10.87 9.99 1.54
C ASP A 44 10.66 9.35 2.92
N ALA A 45 10.56 8.02 2.98
CA ALA A 45 10.47 7.29 4.26
C ALA A 45 11.73 7.50 5.11
N ALA A 46 12.92 7.42 4.52
CA ALA A 46 14.18 7.65 5.24
C ALA A 46 14.24 9.06 5.83
N LEU A 47 13.84 10.09 5.06
CA LEU A 47 13.75 11.47 5.53
C LEU A 47 12.72 11.65 6.65
N ALA A 48 11.62 10.87 6.65
CA ALA A 48 10.62 10.87 7.69
C ALA A 48 11.05 10.09 8.95
N GLY A 49 12.21 9.38 8.89
CA GLY A 49 12.80 8.65 10.00
C GLY A 49 12.37 7.20 10.11
N PHE A 50 12.08 6.56 8.98
CA PHE A 50 12.05 5.10 8.86
C PHE A 50 13.49 4.60 8.68
N GLU A 51 13.89 3.61 9.47
CA GLU A 51 15.29 3.16 9.53
C GLU A 51 15.52 1.76 8.94
N GLU A 52 14.48 1.08 8.49
CA GLU A 52 14.55 -0.25 7.88
C GLU A 52 13.48 -0.39 6.79
N VAL A 53 13.81 -1.11 5.74
CA VAL A 53 12.88 -1.47 4.66
C VAL A 53 12.69 -2.98 4.61
N VAL A 54 11.45 -3.43 4.54
CA VAL A 54 11.08 -4.83 4.26
C VAL A 54 10.44 -4.89 2.89
N PHE A 55 11.08 -5.59 1.95
CA PHE A 55 10.51 -5.87 0.63
C PHE A 55 9.78 -7.20 0.64
N ILE A 56 8.49 -7.18 0.29
CA ILE A 56 7.72 -8.39 0.03
C ILE A 56 7.77 -8.63 -1.48
N ILE A 57 8.46 -9.69 -1.88
CA ILE A 57 8.68 -10.05 -3.29
C ILE A 57 8.32 -11.51 -3.54
N ARG A 58 8.26 -11.90 -4.80
CA ARG A 58 8.23 -13.32 -5.18
C ARG A 58 9.64 -13.83 -5.41
N SER A 59 9.87 -15.11 -5.14
CA SER A 59 11.17 -15.76 -5.33
C SER A 59 11.67 -15.68 -6.79
N GLU A 60 10.74 -15.73 -7.75
CA GLU A 60 11.04 -15.73 -9.18
C GLU A 60 11.66 -14.43 -9.68
N ILE A 61 11.39 -13.32 -9.01
CA ILE A 61 11.92 -12.00 -9.37
C ILE A 61 13.07 -11.54 -8.46
N ALA A 62 13.43 -12.35 -7.45
CA ALA A 62 14.30 -11.91 -6.37
C ALA A 62 15.67 -11.42 -6.84
N GLU A 63 16.34 -12.16 -7.72
CA GLU A 63 17.67 -11.82 -8.21
C GLU A 63 17.66 -10.52 -9.02
N GLU A 64 16.68 -10.37 -9.92
CA GLU A 64 16.53 -9.17 -10.73
C GLU A 64 16.15 -7.95 -9.86
N PHE A 65 15.22 -8.13 -8.93
CA PHE A 65 14.80 -7.09 -7.99
C PHE A 65 15.96 -6.61 -7.12
N LYS A 66 16.73 -7.53 -6.52
CA LYS A 66 17.91 -7.19 -5.71
C LYS A 66 18.92 -6.38 -6.52
N LYS A 67 19.30 -6.87 -7.70
CA LYS A 67 20.27 -6.20 -8.56
C LYS A 67 19.83 -4.82 -9.03
N THR A 68 18.54 -4.64 -9.32
CA THR A 68 18.03 -3.41 -9.94
C THR A 68 17.67 -2.35 -8.89
N VAL A 69 17.05 -2.74 -7.77
CA VAL A 69 16.53 -1.86 -6.73
C VAL A 69 17.18 -2.16 -5.37
N GLY A 70 17.16 -3.43 -4.96
CA GLY A 70 17.48 -3.83 -3.60
C GLY A 70 18.88 -3.47 -3.14
N ASP A 71 19.91 -3.76 -3.96
CA ASP A 71 21.32 -3.52 -3.61
C ASP A 71 21.62 -2.03 -3.47
N ARG A 72 20.99 -1.20 -4.29
CA ARG A 72 21.10 0.27 -4.21
C ARG A 72 20.54 0.80 -2.90
N ILE A 73 19.35 0.32 -2.51
CA ILE A 73 18.70 0.71 -1.26
C ILE A 73 19.46 0.16 -0.05
N ALA A 74 19.94 -1.09 -0.13
CA ALA A 74 20.72 -1.73 0.95
C ALA A 74 22.05 -1.01 1.24
N ALA A 75 22.58 -0.24 0.30
CA ALA A 75 23.74 0.63 0.53
C ALA A 75 23.41 1.86 1.41
N LYS A 76 22.13 2.16 1.67
CA LYS A 76 21.65 3.36 2.39
C LYS A 76 20.91 3.01 3.68
N LEU A 77 20.10 1.96 3.67
CA LEU A 77 19.26 1.52 4.78
C LEU A 77 19.34 0.00 4.94
N PRO A 78 19.16 -0.52 6.15
CA PRO A 78 18.93 -1.94 6.39
C PRO A 78 17.75 -2.46 5.57
N VAL A 79 17.96 -3.54 4.82
CA VAL A 79 16.95 -4.16 3.97
C VAL A 79 16.73 -5.61 4.39
N LYS A 80 15.46 -6.00 4.48
CA LYS A 80 15.04 -7.39 4.62
C LYS A 80 14.16 -7.79 3.43
N TYR A 81 14.23 -9.05 3.04
CA TYR A 81 13.38 -9.62 2.00
C TYR A 81 12.49 -10.68 2.60
N VAL A 82 11.20 -10.59 2.30
CA VAL A 82 10.19 -11.59 2.66
C VAL A 82 9.58 -12.09 1.36
N TYR A 83 9.46 -13.41 1.26
CA TYR A 83 8.93 -14.02 0.04
C TYR A 83 7.46 -14.36 0.23
N GLN A 84 6.61 -13.85 -0.66
CA GLN A 84 5.22 -14.26 -0.74
C GLN A 84 5.07 -15.34 -1.79
N SER A 85 4.70 -16.55 -1.37
CA SER A 85 4.44 -17.68 -2.25
C SER A 85 3.11 -18.36 -1.94
N LEU A 86 2.59 -19.15 -2.87
CA LEU A 86 1.29 -19.81 -2.72
C LEU A 86 1.28 -20.89 -1.62
N ASP A 87 2.44 -21.49 -1.34
CA ASP A 87 2.65 -22.54 -0.34
C ASP A 87 2.89 -21.98 1.07
N MET A 88 3.05 -20.67 1.24
CA MET A 88 3.06 -20.02 2.55
C MET A 88 1.63 -19.94 3.10
N ILE A 89 1.11 -21.07 3.52
CA ILE A 89 -0.26 -21.23 4.05
C ILE A 89 -0.21 -21.93 5.42
N PRO A 90 -1.27 -21.84 6.23
CA PRO A 90 -1.29 -22.47 7.55
C PRO A 90 -1.06 -23.99 7.47
N GLU A 91 -0.35 -24.53 8.46
CA GLU A 91 -0.05 -25.95 8.56
C GLU A 91 -1.31 -26.82 8.41
N GLY A 92 -1.20 -27.91 7.62
CA GLY A 92 -2.33 -28.78 7.31
C GLY A 92 -3.31 -28.25 6.26
N SER A 93 -2.98 -27.14 5.60
CA SER A 93 -3.67 -26.68 4.38
C SER A 93 -2.88 -27.11 3.15
N GLU A 94 -3.57 -27.23 2.02
CA GLU A 94 -2.97 -27.53 0.72
C GLU A 94 -3.27 -26.43 -0.27
N VAL A 95 -2.32 -26.15 -1.18
CA VAL A 95 -2.56 -25.24 -2.29
C VAL A 95 -3.51 -25.91 -3.28
N PRO A 96 -4.68 -25.31 -3.56
CA PRO A 96 -5.63 -25.92 -4.50
C PRO A 96 -5.03 -26.11 -5.89
N GLU A 97 -5.32 -27.26 -6.50
CA GLU A 97 -4.89 -27.54 -7.86
C GLU A 97 -5.39 -26.46 -8.83
N GLY A 98 -4.50 -26.01 -9.71
CA GLY A 98 -4.81 -24.94 -10.69
C GLY A 98 -4.81 -23.51 -10.12
N ARG A 99 -4.52 -23.32 -8.83
CA ARG A 99 -4.42 -21.96 -8.30
C ARG A 99 -3.13 -21.28 -8.75
N ALA A 100 -3.27 -20.11 -9.39
CA ALA A 100 -2.17 -19.23 -9.78
C ALA A 100 -2.26 -17.84 -9.10
N LYS A 101 -3.44 -17.48 -8.58
CA LYS A 101 -3.69 -16.16 -7.99
C LYS A 101 -3.11 -16.09 -6.57
N PRO A 102 -2.35 -15.01 -6.22
CA PRO A 102 -1.90 -14.77 -4.84
C PRO A 102 -3.07 -14.68 -3.85
N TRP A 103 -2.77 -14.80 -2.55
CA TRP A 103 -3.79 -14.79 -1.48
C TRP A 103 -4.21 -13.37 -1.06
N GLY A 104 -3.65 -12.34 -1.65
CA GLY A 104 -3.95 -10.94 -1.37
C GLY A 104 -2.91 -10.20 -0.54
N THR A 105 -3.18 -8.91 -0.28
CA THR A 105 -2.24 -8.04 0.44
C THR A 105 -2.20 -8.33 1.94
N THR A 106 -3.30 -8.83 2.53
CA THR A 106 -3.28 -9.34 3.91
C THR A 106 -2.28 -10.48 4.07
N HIS A 107 -2.27 -11.43 3.12
CA HIS A 107 -1.30 -12.53 3.13
C HIS A 107 0.14 -12.04 2.99
N ALA A 108 0.36 -11.05 2.13
CA ALA A 108 1.70 -10.47 1.98
C ALA A 108 2.25 -9.96 3.32
N ILE A 109 1.43 -9.24 4.10
CA ILE A 109 1.83 -8.76 5.42
C ILE A 109 1.92 -9.91 6.44
N TRP A 110 1.04 -10.90 6.38
CA TRP A 110 1.13 -12.08 7.25
C TRP A 110 2.45 -12.87 7.03
N CYS A 111 2.97 -12.90 5.80
CA CYS A 111 4.29 -13.47 5.53
C CYS A 111 5.42 -12.74 6.30
N CYS A 112 5.21 -11.47 6.65
CA CYS A 112 6.19 -10.67 7.41
C CYS A 112 6.11 -10.85 8.94
N ARG A 113 5.26 -11.75 9.47
CA ARG A 113 4.97 -11.87 10.91
C ARG A 113 6.20 -11.99 11.81
N ASP A 114 7.24 -12.67 11.36
CA ASP A 114 8.45 -12.87 12.15
C ASP A 114 9.35 -11.61 12.16
N VAL A 115 9.38 -10.87 11.06
CA VAL A 115 10.21 -9.66 10.93
C VAL A 115 9.53 -8.40 11.45
N LEU A 116 8.19 -8.40 11.56
CA LEU A 116 7.39 -7.26 12.04
C LEU A 116 6.86 -7.43 13.46
N LYS A 117 7.17 -8.54 14.14
CA LYS A 117 6.71 -8.81 15.50
C LYS A 117 7.11 -7.68 16.46
N GLY A 118 6.10 -7.08 17.11
CA GLY A 118 6.31 -6.00 18.09
C GLY A 118 6.74 -4.66 17.48
N ARG A 119 6.67 -4.50 16.16
CA ARG A 119 7.13 -3.29 15.46
C ARG A 119 5.97 -2.50 14.86
N SER A 120 6.11 -1.18 14.85
CA SER A 120 5.27 -0.29 14.06
C SER A 120 5.76 -0.25 12.62
N PHE A 121 4.86 -0.16 11.65
CA PHE A 121 5.25 -0.15 10.24
C PHE A 121 4.26 0.60 9.35
N LEU A 122 4.74 1.05 8.20
CA LEU A 122 3.97 1.66 7.13
C LEU A 122 3.98 0.73 5.92
N THR A 123 2.82 0.46 5.32
CA THR A 123 2.73 -0.31 4.08
C THR A 123 2.61 0.61 2.88
N VAL A 124 3.32 0.28 1.79
CA VAL A 124 3.24 0.96 0.49
C VAL A 124 3.15 -0.05 -0.64
N ASN A 125 2.46 0.31 -1.71
CA ASN A 125 2.55 -0.42 -2.97
C ASN A 125 3.85 -0.03 -3.69
N ALA A 126 4.48 -0.98 -4.35
CA ALA A 126 5.75 -0.76 -5.07
C ALA A 126 5.60 0.07 -6.36
N ASP A 127 4.37 0.27 -6.82
CA ASP A 127 4.02 0.87 -8.10
C ASP A 127 3.26 2.20 -7.96
N ASP A 128 3.28 2.79 -6.76
CA ASP A 128 2.65 4.06 -6.45
C ASP A 128 3.68 5.09 -5.96
N PHE A 129 3.51 6.34 -6.40
CA PHE A 129 4.19 7.50 -5.83
C PHE A 129 3.24 8.18 -4.83
N TYR A 130 3.68 8.32 -3.60
CA TYR A 130 2.84 8.81 -2.50
C TYR A 130 3.09 10.26 -2.12
N GLY A 131 4.26 10.82 -2.48
CA GLY A 131 4.70 12.17 -2.08
C GLY A 131 5.21 12.22 -0.64
N ARG A 132 6.14 13.13 -0.40
CA ARG A 132 6.89 13.22 0.87
C ARG A 132 6.03 13.46 2.08
N GLU A 133 5.07 14.36 1.98
CA GLU A 133 4.18 14.74 3.08
C GLU A 133 3.44 13.52 3.66
N ALA A 134 3.06 12.56 2.83
CA ALA A 134 2.39 11.35 3.29
C ALA A 134 3.25 10.46 4.20
N PHE A 135 4.57 10.42 3.96
CA PHE A 135 5.51 9.70 4.83
C PHE A 135 5.75 10.45 6.15
N ILE A 136 5.78 11.78 6.11
CA ILE A 136 5.87 12.63 7.31
C ILE A 136 4.63 12.42 8.18
N ASP A 137 3.43 12.54 7.60
CA ASP A 137 2.15 12.34 8.28
C ASP A 137 2.08 10.94 8.94
N ALA A 138 2.51 9.89 8.21
CA ALA A 138 2.57 8.52 8.72
C ALA A 138 3.57 8.36 9.87
N ALA A 139 4.77 8.95 9.74
CA ALA A 139 5.80 8.88 10.76
C ALA A 139 5.38 9.61 12.04
N GLU A 140 4.77 10.78 11.93
CA GLU A 140 4.22 11.53 13.05
C GLU A 140 3.17 10.72 13.80
N PHE A 141 2.24 10.11 13.07
CA PHE A 141 1.23 9.22 13.67
C PHE A 141 1.86 8.03 14.41
N LEU A 142 2.80 7.32 13.77
CA LEU A 142 3.43 6.13 14.37
C LEU A 142 4.29 6.47 15.60
N LYS A 143 4.91 7.65 15.62
CA LYS A 143 5.72 8.15 16.75
C LYS A 143 4.87 8.77 17.87
N SER A 144 3.64 9.20 17.56
CA SER A 144 2.75 9.81 18.55
C SER A 144 2.33 8.82 19.63
N ASP A 145 1.97 9.33 20.80
CA ASP A 145 1.36 8.53 21.86
C ASP A 145 -0.06 8.14 21.45
N GLY A 146 -0.42 6.90 21.77
CA GLY A 146 -1.74 6.34 21.46
C GLY A 146 -1.77 4.85 21.76
N PRO A 147 -2.95 4.25 21.81
CA PRO A 147 -3.10 2.82 22.07
C PRO A 147 -2.53 1.98 20.90
N ASP A 148 -1.95 0.83 21.21
CA ASP A 148 -1.31 -0.03 20.22
C ASP A 148 -2.30 -0.61 19.18
N ASN A 149 -3.60 -0.62 19.50
CA ASN A 149 -4.67 -1.01 18.58
C ASN A 149 -5.34 0.19 17.86
N GLU A 150 -4.73 1.36 17.88
CA GLU A 150 -5.09 2.47 17.01
C GLU A 150 -4.17 2.46 15.80
N TYR A 151 -4.75 2.31 14.61
CA TYR A 151 -4.02 2.32 13.32
C TYR A 151 -4.29 3.61 12.58
N GLY A 152 -3.48 3.89 11.57
CA GLY A 152 -3.66 5.04 10.68
C GLY A 152 -3.86 4.60 9.23
N ILE A 153 -4.66 5.36 8.49
CA ILE A 153 -4.68 5.34 7.04
C ILE A 153 -4.37 6.75 6.54
N ILE A 154 -3.38 6.87 5.67
CA ILE A 154 -3.09 8.13 5.02
C ILE A 154 -4.03 8.26 3.83
N GLY A 155 -4.95 9.22 3.94
CA GLY A 155 -6.03 9.43 3.00
C GLY A 155 -5.73 10.58 2.04
N TYR A 156 -6.07 10.38 0.78
CA TYR A 156 -5.89 11.37 -0.28
C TYR A 156 -7.25 11.98 -0.67
N ASN A 157 -7.25 13.25 -1.03
CA ASN A 157 -8.45 13.80 -1.65
C ASN A 157 -8.78 13.00 -2.92
N VAL A 158 -10.02 12.52 -3.03
CA VAL A 158 -10.43 11.61 -4.12
C VAL A 158 -10.17 12.22 -5.49
N ILE A 159 -10.47 13.50 -5.68
CA ILE A 159 -10.33 14.20 -6.96
C ILE A 159 -8.89 14.12 -7.48
N GLY A 160 -7.90 14.27 -6.59
CA GLY A 160 -6.49 14.17 -6.93
C GLY A 160 -6.00 12.77 -7.33
N THR A 161 -6.85 11.74 -7.19
CA THR A 161 -6.54 10.35 -7.56
C THR A 161 -7.28 9.86 -8.81
N LEU A 162 -8.10 10.72 -9.43
CA LEU A 162 -8.90 10.36 -10.60
C LEU A 162 -8.16 10.66 -11.91
N ASN A 163 -8.64 10.12 -13.01
CA ASN A 163 -8.05 10.25 -14.33
C ASN A 163 -9.11 10.69 -15.35
N GLU A 164 -8.76 11.65 -16.22
CA GLU A 164 -9.68 12.17 -17.25
C GLU A 164 -9.85 11.24 -18.45
N LYS A 165 -8.86 10.34 -18.69
CA LYS A 165 -8.81 9.52 -19.91
C LYS A 165 -9.46 8.15 -19.73
N PHE A 166 -9.51 7.63 -18.49
CA PHE A 166 -10.05 6.30 -18.21
C PHE A 166 -10.66 6.23 -16.80
N THR A 167 -11.56 5.27 -16.63
CA THR A 167 -12.16 4.99 -15.32
C THR A 167 -11.16 4.31 -14.38
N VAL A 168 -11.31 4.58 -13.10
CA VAL A 168 -10.48 4.00 -12.04
C VAL A 168 -11.34 3.36 -10.96
N SER A 169 -10.74 2.49 -10.13
CA SER A 169 -11.35 1.99 -8.90
C SER A 169 -10.68 2.62 -7.69
N ARG A 170 -11.46 3.02 -6.69
CA ARG A 170 -10.96 3.62 -5.45
C ARG A 170 -11.76 3.15 -4.24
N GLY A 171 -11.06 2.87 -3.16
CA GLY A 171 -11.66 2.70 -1.85
C GLY A 171 -12.02 4.07 -1.27
N ILE A 172 -13.31 4.38 -1.17
CA ILE A 172 -13.77 5.64 -0.57
C ILE A 172 -13.98 5.44 0.92
N CYS A 173 -13.29 6.23 1.73
CA CYS A 173 -13.37 6.18 3.19
C CYS A 173 -14.64 6.85 3.70
N SER A 174 -15.44 6.14 4.48
CA SER A 174 -16.51 6.71 5.32
C SER A 174 -15.96 6.92 6.71
N VAL A 175 -15.98 8.15 7.18
CA VAL A 175 -15.40 8.56 8.48
C VAL A 175 -16.48 9.08 9.44
N ASP A 176 -16.17 9.09 10.73
CA ASP A 176 -16.99 9.78 11.73
C ASP A 176 -16.54 11.25 11.92
N GLU A 177 -17.21 11.96 12.82
CA GLU A 177 -16.93 13.35 13.17
C GLU A 177 -15.54 13.59 13.77
N ASN A 178 -14.91 12.53 14.31
CA ASN A 178 -13.57 12.55 14.88
C ASN A 178 -12.51 12.05 13.90
N SER A 179 -12.85 11.87 12.61
CA SER A 179 -11.99 11.32 11.56
C SER A 179 -11.55 9.87 11.79
N TYR A 180 -12.37 9.07 12.47
CA TYR A 180 -12.14 7.63 12.54
C TYR A 180 -12.88 6.92 11.41
N LEU A 181 -12.19 5.96 10.81
CA LEU A 181 -12.70 5.14 9.72
C LEU A 181 -13.84 4.25 10.20
N LYS A 182 -14.99 4.34 9.53
CA LYS A 182 -16.12 3.41 9.71
C LYS A 182 -16.04 2.24 8.74
N ARG A 183 -15.75 2.56 7.48
CA ARG A 183 -15.56 1.55 6.42
C ARG A 183 -14.90 2.16 5.20
N ILE A 184 -14.44 1.29 4.32
CA ILE A 184 -13.97 1.62 2.97
C ILE A 184 -14.93 0.98 1.97
N ASP A 185 -15.53 1.83 1.13
CA ASP A 185 -16.39 1.39 0.04
C ASP A 185 -15.61 1.35 -1.27
N GLU A 186 -15.33 0.16 -1.78
CA GLU A 186 -14.70 0.01 -3.10
C GLU A 186 -15.66 0.47 -4.18
N ARG A 187 -15.34 1.57 -4.86
CA ARG A 187 -16.08 2.12 -6.00
C ARG A 187 -15.32 1.81 -7.27
N LYS A 188 -15.93 1.03 -8.13
CA LYS A 188 -15.41 0.67 -9.45
C LYS A 188 -15.92 1.64 -10.49
N GLU A 189 -15.23 1.68 -11.65
CA GLU A 189 -15.66 2.47 -12.80
C GLU A 189 -15.94 3.94 -12.48
N ILE A 190 -15.11 4.54 -11.61
CA ILE A 190 -15.19 5.97 -11.35
C ILE A 190 -14.71 6.72 -12.58
N LYS A 191 -15.58 7.55 -13.15
CA LYS A 191 -15.22 8.50 -14.20
C LYS A 191 -14.97 9.88 -13.60
N PHE A 192 -14.04 10.61 -14.21
CA PHE A 192 -13.75 12.00 -13.88
C PHE A 192 -14.11 12.90 -15.05
N GLU A 193 -15.03 13.82 -14.82
CA GLU A 193 -15.58 14.67 -15.88
C GLU A 193 -15.89 16.06 -15.32
N ALA A 194 -15.46 17.10 -16.02
CA ALA A 194 -15.66 18.50 -15.63
C ALA A 194 -15.25 18.79 -14.17
N GLY A 195 -14.11 18.23 -13.69
CA GLY A 195 -13.61 18.44 -12.34
C GLY A 195 -14.35 17.66 -11.24
N ARG A 196 -15.20 16.69 -11.61
CA ARG A 196 -16.02 15.91 -10.67
C ARG A 196 -15.87 14.40 -10.88
N GLY A 197 -15.87 13.65 -9.79
CA GLY A 197 -15.86 12.19 -9.80
C GLY A 197 -17.27 11.61 -9.74
N TYR A 198 -17.53 10.57 -10.52
CA TYR A 198 -18.80 9.85 -10.54
C TYR A 198 -18.55 8.35 -10.53
N PHE A 199 -19.26 7.59 -9.72
CA PHE A 199 -19.21 6.13 -9.73
C PHE A 199 -20.54 5.51 -10.15
N THR A 200 -20.49 4.27 -10.61
CA THR A 200 -21.67 3.46 -10.93
C THR A 200 -21.71 2.19 -10.09
N LEU A 201 -22.92 1.69 -9.82
CA LEU A 201 -23.16 0.39 -9.17
C LEU A 201 -23.91 -0.58 -10.10
N ASP A 202 -24.29 -0.15 -11.28
CA ASP A 202 -25.15 -0.86 -12.23
C ASP A 202 -24.53 -0.96 -13.63
N GLY A 203 -23.18 -0.95 -13.70
CA GLY A 203 -22.46 -1.10 -14.97
C GLY A 203 -22.58 0.09 -15.93
N GLY A 204 -22.74 1.31 -15.37
CA GLY A 204 -22.77 2.53 -16.17
C GLY A 204 -24.15 3.02 -16.60
N VAL A 205 -25.22 2.42 -16.09
CA VAL A 205 -26.60 2.86 -16.35
C VAL A 205 -26.89 4.16 -15.59
N THR A 206 -26.52 4.20 -14.29
CA THR A 206 -26.63 5.40 -13.47
C THR A 206 -25.28 5.78 -12.87
N TYR A 207 -25.07 7.08 -12.67
CA TYR A 207 -23.86 7.60 -12.07
C TYR A 207 -24.20 8.47 -10.84
N THR A 208 -23.49 8.20 -9.76
CA THR A 208 -23.61 8.94 -8.50
C THR A 208 -22.39 9.84 -8.33
N LEU A 209 -22.63 11.11 -7.99
CA LEU A 209 -21.57 12.08 -7.70
C LEU A 209 -20.82 11.66 -6.43
N ILE A 210 -19.49 11.69 -6.48
CA ILE A 210 -18.63 11.57 -5.31
C ILE A 210 -18.41 12.99 -4.76
N PRO A 211 -18.69 13.27 -3.48
CA PRO A 211 -18.38 14.55 -2.86
C PRO A 211 -16.89 14.90 -3.06
N ALA A 212 -16.58 16.15 -3.41
CA ALA A 212 -15.23 16.57 -3.75
C ALA A 212 -14.23 16.51 -2.57
N ASP A 213 -14.74 16.52 -1.34
CA ASP A 213 -14.01 16.38 -0.08
C ASP A 213 -13.84 14.91 0.37
N SER A 214 -14.35 13.96 -0.41
CA SER A 214 -14.20 12.54 -0.09
C SER A 214 -12.74 12.11 -0.05
N VAL A 215 -12.44 11.21 0.87
CA VAL A 215 -11.10 10.66 1.08
C VAL A 215 -11.00 9.30 0.40
N ALA A 216 -9.96 9.15 -0.42
CA ALA A 216 -9.62 7.89 -1.07
C ALA A 216 -8.50 7.18 -0.30
N SER A 217 -8.68 5.87 -0.09
CA SER A 217 -7.62 4.96 0.33
C SER A 217 -6.74 4.62 -0.86
N MET A 218 -5.44 4.89 -0.73
CA MET A 218 -4.42 4.46 -1.69
C MET A 218 -3.55 3.33 -1.11
N ASN A 219 -4.10 2.55 -0.18
CA ASN A 219 -3.46 1.42 0.48
C ASN A 219 -2.21 1.80 1.31
N LEU A 220 -2.15 3.03 1.79
CA LEU A 220 -1.08 3.56 2.63
C LEU A 220 -1.50 3.47 4.10
N TRP A 221 -1.09 2.37 4.76
CA TRP A 221 -1.51 2.04 6.12
C TRP A 221 -0.37 2.16 7.11
N ALA A 222 -0.62 2.85 8.22
CA ALA A 222 0.29 2.99 9.35
C ALA A 222 -0.19 2.10 10.50
N PHE A 223 0.52 1.02 10.75
CA PHE A 223 0.16 0.00 11.74
C PHE A 223 1.05 0.08 12.97
N ARG A 224 0.43 0.00 14.16
CA ARG A 224 1.09 -0.24 15.43
C ARG A 224 1.19 -1.76 15.71
N PRO A 225 2.00 -2.20 16.68
CA PRO A 225 2.30 -3.63 16.90
C PRO A 225 1.09 -4.55 17.00
N ALA A 226 0.00 -4.11 17.64
CA ALA A 226 -1.20 -4.91 17.83
C ALA A 226 -1.84 -5.41 16.53
N PHE A 227 -1.62 -4.72 15.39
CA PHE A 227 -2.12 -5.22 14.11
C PHE A 227 -1.51 -6.57 13.74
N MET A 228 -0.18 -6.71 13.86
CA MET A 228 0.48 -7.97 13.55
C MET A 228 0.09 -9.08 14.52
N GLU A 229 -0.12 -8.76 15.79
CA GLU A 229 -0.59 -9.71 16.80
C GLU A 229 -1.99 -10.23 16.46
N ASP A 230 -2.92 -9.34 16.10
CA ASP A 230 -4.26 -9.74 15.64
C ASP A 230 -4.20 -10.58 14.37
N LEU A 231 -3.36 -10.17 13.43
CA LEU A 231 -3.21 -10.86 12.14
C LEU A 231 -2.71 -12.30 12.33
N VAL A 232 -1.70 -12.50 13.17
CA VAL A 232 -1.16 -13.85 13.48
C VAL A 232 -2.23 -14.74 14.09
N VAL A 233 -3.07 -14.21 14.99
CA VAL A 233 -4.10 -15.00 15.68
C VAL A 233 -5.30 -15.32 14.77
N ASN A 234 -5.73 -14.36 13.97
CA ASN A 234 -7.05 -14.43 13.34
C ASN A 234 -7.03 -14.68 11.83
N TYR A 235 -5.95 -14.36 11.12
CA TYR A 235 -5.92 -14.46 9.66
C TYR A 235 -5.91 -15.91 9.17
N GLU A 236 -5.21 -16.83 9.85
CA GLU A 236 -5.12 -18.23 9.40
C GLU A 236 -6.50 -18.90 9.26
N SER A 237 -7.41 -18.61 10.18
CA SER A 237 -8.78 -19.16 10.12
C SER A 237 -9.54 -18.65 8.90
N ARG A 238 -9.38 -17.37 8.57
CA ARG A 238 -10.00 -16.76 7.39
C ARG A 238 -9.39 -17.29 6.10
N LEU A 239 -8.07 -17.46 6.05
CA LEU A 239 -7.38 -18.06 4.91
C LEU A 239 -7.85 -19.51 4.67
N ARG A 240 -7.94 -20.34 5.72
CA ARG A 240 -8.48 -21.71 5.61
C ARG A 240 -9.92 -21.73 5.08
N ALA A 241 -10.76 -20.84 5.59
CA ALA A 241 -12.13 -20.70 5.11
C ALA A 241 -12.18 -20.25 3.63
N GLY A 242 -11.33 -19.32 3.25
CA GLY A 242 -11.18 -18.82 1.89
C GLY A 242 -10.71 -19.91 0.92
N ILE A 243 -9.70 -20.69 1.30
CA ILE A 243 -9.22 -21.86 0.53
C ILE A 243 -10.36 -22.84 0.29
N LYS A 244 -11.15 -23.15 1.34
CA LYS A 244 -12.26 -24.10 1.24
C LYS A 244 -13.41 -23.59 0.38
N ASN A 245 -13.79 -22.32 0.51
CA ASN A 245 -15.01 -21.78 -0.08
C ASN A 245 -14.81 -21.21 -1.49
N ASN A 246 -13.61 -20.71 -1.79
CA ASN A 246 -13.26 -20.11 -3.08
C ASN A 246 -11.81 -20.42 -3.46
N PRO A 247 -11.48 -21.70 -3.69
CA PRO A 247 -10.10 -22.18 -3.78
C PRO A 247 -9.24 -21.47 -4.82
N LEU A 248 -9.80 -21.13 -5.97
CA LEU A 248 -9.04 -20.54 -7.07
C LEU A 248 -9.00 -19.02 -7.08
N LYS A 249 -9.94 -18.35 -6.38
CA LYS A 249 -10.11 -16.88 -6.51
C LYS A 249 -10.07 -16.13 -5.17
N PHE A 250 -10.06 -16.84 -4.02
CA PHE A 250 -10.00 -16.16 -2.73
C PHE A 250 -8.82 -15.22 -2.66
N GLU A 251 -9.06 -14.02 -2.20
CA GLU A 251 -8.06 -12.98 -1.97
C GLU A 251 -8.59 -12.07 -0.87
N GLU A 252 -7.75 -11.79 0.12
CA GLU A 252 -8.08 -10.84 1.18
C GLU A 252 -7.15 -9.63 1.09
N THR A 253 -7.74 -8.45 0.94
CA THR A 253 -7.00 -7.20 0.94
C THR A 253 -6.73 -6.70 2.35
N LEU A 254 -5.75 -5.80 2.54
CA LEU A 254 -5.54 -5.14 3.83
C LEU A 254 -6.78 -4.38 4.31
N SER A 255 -7.52 -3.77 3.39
CA SER A 255 -8.78 -3.10 3.70
C SER A 255 -9.81 -4.07 4.28
N ASP A 256 -9.93 -5.29 3.72
CA ASP A 256 -10.83 -6.33 4.24
C ASP A 256 -10.41 -6.77 5.65
N SER A 257 -9.11 -6.96 5.86
CA SER A 257 -8.57 -7.35 7.17
C SER A 257 -8.84 -6.29 8.23
N VAL A 258 -8.53 -5.03 7.92
CA VAL A 258 -8.79 -3.89 8.83
C VAL A 258 -10.29 -3.75 9.10
N GLN A 259 -11.14 -3.89 8.08
CA GLN A 259 -12.59 -3.84 8.24
C GLN A 259 -13.09 -4.93 9.22
N ASN A 260 -12.56 -6.15 9.09
CA ASN A 260 -12.89 -7.24 10.01
C ASN A 260 -12.50 -6.92 11.46
N ILE A 261 -11.34 -6.26 11.68
CA ILE A 261 -10.90 -5.86 13.03
C ILE A 261 -11.79 -4.75 13.59
N ILE A 262 -12.18 -3.78 12.76
CA ILE A 262 -13.13 -2.70 13.14
C ILE A 262 -14.49 -3.30 13.56
N GLU A 263 -15.04 -4.23 12.77
CA GLU A 263 -16.34 -4.88 13.04
C GLU A 263 -16.33 -5.67 14.35
N ARG A 264 -15.21 -6.29 14.70
CA ARG A 264 -14.99 -6.93 16.00
C ARG A 264 -14.75 -5.93 17.14
N ARG A 265 -14.68 -4.63 16.85
CA ARG A 265 -14.36 -3.55 17.82
C ARG A 265 -13.00 -3.75 18.51
N ALA A 266 -12.07 -4.36 17.82
CA ALA A 266 -10.74 -4.65 18.34
C ALA A 266 -9.71 -3.57 18.00
N CYS A 267 -10.03 -2.64 17.09
CA CYS A 267 -9.20 -1.49 16.78
C CYS A 267 -10.02 -0.24 16.48
N THR A 268 -9.33 0.90 16.45
CA THR A 268 -9.75 2.14 15.79
C THR A 268 -8.79 2.49 14.68
N VAL A 269 -9.25 3.18 13.65
CA VAL A 269 -8.41 3.62 12.55
C VAL A 269 -8.59 5.10 12.31
N LYS A 270 -7.53 5.88 12.55
CA LYS A 270 -7.51 7.32 12.27
C LYS A 270 -7.30 7.55 10.78
N VAL A 271 -8.16 8.32 10.16
CA VAL A 271 -7.95 8.81 8.79
C VAL A 271 -7.16 10.10 8.86
N ILE A 272 -5.96 10.10 8.28
CA ILE A 272 -5.03 11.22 8.28
C ILE A 272 -5.01 11.78 6.86
N ASN A 273 -5.63 12.95 6.67
CA ASN A 273 -5.67 13.59 5.37
C ASN A 273 -4.30 14.21 5.06
N THR A 274 -3.67 13.76 3.98
CA THR A 274 -2.41 14.31 3.51
C THR A 274 -2.62 15.37 2.43
N ALA A 275 -1.71 16.35 2.39
CA ALA A 275 -1.59 17.31 1.30
C ALA A 275 -0.74 16.77 0.12
N ALA A 276 -0.15 15.59 0.28
CA ALA A 276 0.68 14.96 -0.74
C ALA A 276 -0.10 14.67 -2.03
N LYS A 277 0.59 14.73 -3.15
CA LYS A 277 0.06 14.31 -4.45
C LYS A 277 0.39 12.84 -4.67
N TRP A 278 -0.65 12.03 -4.93
CA TRP A 278 -0.48 10.65 -5.33
C TRP A 278 -0.40 10.53 -6.85
N ILE A 279 0.46 9.65 -7.35
CA ILE A 279 0.57 9.29 -8.77
C ILE A 279 0.70 7.78 -8.86
N GLY A 280 -0.24 7.13 -9.56
CA GLY A 280 -0.19 5.70 -9.82
C GLY A 280 0.30 5.41 -11.23
N MET A 281 0.96 4.27 -11.39
CA MET A 281 1.35 3.75 -12.68
C MET A 281 0.58 2.44 -12.91
N THR A 282 -0.31 2.38 -13.88
CA THR A 282 -1.09 1.17 -14.18
C THR A 282 -0.63 0.52 -15.48
N TYR A 283 -0.32 1.33 -16.46
CA TYR A 283 0.11 0.93 -17.79
C TYR A 283 1.50 1.51 -18.08
N ARG A 284 2.19 0.94 -19.07
CA ARG A 284 3.50 1.46 -19.52
C ARG A 284 3.40 2.86 -20.12
N GLU A 285 2.26 3.18 -20.67
CA GLU A 285 1.92 4.49 -21.23
C GLU A 285 1.81 5.60 -20.17
N ASP A 286 1.75 5.24 -18.87
CA ASP A 286 1.74 6.21 -17.77
C ASP A 286 3.14 6.77 -17.48
N ILE A 287 4.22 6.07 -17.90
CA ILE A 287 5.63 6.45 -17.60
C ILE A 287 5.96 7.90 -17.99
N PRO A 288 5.60 8.42 -19.19
CA PRO A 288 5.92 9.80 -19.53
C PRO A 288 5.32 10.81 -18.57
N GLN A 289 4.08 10.61 -18.12
CA GLN A 289 3.39 11.51 -17.18
C GLN A 289 4.01 11.41 -15.78
N VAL A 290 4.37 10.20 -15.34
CA VAL A 290 5.09 9.98 -14.07
C VAL A 290 6.43 10.68 -14.10
N ARG A 291 7.19 10.52 -15.18
CA ARG A 291 8.50 11.16 -15.38
C ARG A 291 8.42 12.69 -15.32
N GLU A 292 7.49 13.29 -16.07
CA GLU A 292 7.26 14.73 -16.07
C GLU A 292 7.02 15.25 -14.63
N ALA A 293 6.16 14.58 -13.88
CA ALA A 293 5.87 14.97 -12.50
C ALA A 293 7.10 14.83 -11.57
N LEU A 294 7.92 13.80 -11.75
CA LEU A 294 9.14 13.60 -10.97
C LEU A 294 10.24 14.60 -11.35
N ASP A 295 10.35 14.95 -12.63
CA ASP A 295 11.29 15.97 -13.12
C ASP A 295 10.92 17.37 -12.60
N GLU A 296 9.63 17.71 -12.53
CA GLU A 296 9.17 18.96 -11.89
C GLU A 296 9.54 19.01 -10.40
N LEU A 297 9.35 17.90 -9.68
CA LEU A 297 9.72 17.83 -8.26
C LEU A 297 11.25 17.93 -8.07
N THR A 298 12.03 17.31 -8.95
CA THR A 298 13.49 17.41 -8.95
C THR A 298 13.95 18.85 -9.25
N ALA A 299 13.37 19.49 -10.27
CA ALA A 299 13.66 20.88 -10.61
C ALA A 299 13.33 21.86 -9.46
N ARG A 300 12.35 21.54 -8.63
CA ARG A 300 12.01 22.30 -7.41
C ARG A 300 12.88 21.96 -6.21
N GLY A 301 13.87 21.07 -6.35
CA GLY A 301 14.77 20.66 -5.27
C GLY A 301 14.12 19.72 -4.23
N VAL A 302 12.94 19.13 -4.53
CA VAL A 302 12.31 18.15 -3.64
C VAL A 302 13.11 16.84 -3.64
N TYR A 303 13.57 16.40 -4.81
CA TYR A 303 14.46 15.25 -4.95
C TYR A 303 15.82 15.66 -5.51
N PRO A 304 16.90 14.94 -5.19
CA PRO A 304 18.21 15.19 -5.75
C PRO A 304 18.24 14.87 -7.26
N GLU A 305 19.08 15.57 -8.02
CA GLU A 305 19.28 15.31 -9.45
C GLU A 305 19.97 13.96 -9.73
N GLY A 306 20.72 13.46 -8.78
CA GLY A 306 21.44 12.19 -8.86
C GLY A 306 20.82 11.07 -8.03
N ARG A 307 21.41 9.88 -8.12
CA ARG A 307 21.05 8.75 -7.24
C ARG A 307 21.42 9.09 -5.80
N TRP A 308 20.46 8.93 -4.90
CA TRP A 308 20.69 9.14 -3.46
C TRP A 308 21.21 7.87 -2.78
#